data_dec7f4a201ac771f815193224f987cce
#
_entry.id   dec7f4a201ac771f815193224f987cce
#
_cell.length_a   1.000
_cell.length_b   1.000
_cell.length_c   1.000
_cell.angle_alpha   90.00
_cell.angle_beta   90.00
_cell.angle_gamma   90.00
#
_symmetry.space_group_name_H-M   'P 1'
#
loop_
_entity.id
_entity.type
_entity.pdbx_description
1 polymer ?
#
loop_
_entity_poly.entity_id
_entity_poly.type
_entity_poly.pdbx_seq_one_letter_code
_entity_poly.pdbx_strand_id
1 'polypeptide(L)'
;MRTKTLSRSELVSLSNDIRLACMRISRRVRFESDRELPPHHFSVLCRLEETHRTNSELADIERVSAPSMKRTTGALVERGYLARTDDPEDGRQVFLSLTPEGRKALRRIRRHRDEWMLERFETLTDEERDLLQRAAVVLAKVASK
;
A
#
# COMPACT_ATOMS: atom_id res chain seq x y z
N MET A 1 2.40 38.00 3.53
CA MET A 1 3.49 37.27 2.87
C MET A 1 3.15 37.16 1.37
N ARG A 2 3.95 37.73 0.49
CA ARG A 2 3.71 37.62 -0.98
C ARG A 2 4.01 36.20 -1.41
N THR A 3 3.01 35.46 -1.82
CA THR A 3 3.19 34.12 -2.43
C THR A 3 3.91 34.31 -3.76
N LYS A 4 5.19 33.94 -3.85
CA LYS A 4 5.96 33.98 -5.10
C LYS A 4 5.31 33.01 -6.08
N THR A 5 4.82 33.51 -7.21
CA THR A 5 4.34 32.67 -8.31
C THR A 5 5.55 31.96 -8.92
N LEU A 6 5.56 30.62 -8.87
CA LEU A 6 6.63 29.83 -9.47
C LEU A 6 6.52 29.85 -10.99
N SER A 7 7.65 29.96 -11.67
CA SER A 7 7.75 29.76 -13.11
C SER A 7 7.46 28.29 -13.46
N ARG A 8 7.20 28.02 -14.75
CA ARG A 8 6.95 26.65 -15.22
C ARG A 8 8.15 25.74 -14.95
N SER A 9 9.37 26.19 -15.09
CA SER A 9 10.58 25.40 -14.80
C SER A 9 10.72 25.08 -13.31
N GLU A 10 10.44 26.05 -12.43
CA GLU A 10 10.43 25.83 -10.98
C GLU A 10 9.33 24.84 -10.57
N LEU A 11 8.15 24.88 -11.20
CA LEU A 11 7.08 23.90 -10.97
C LEU A 11 7.47 22.49 -11.40
N VAL A 12 8.13 22.33 -12.55
CA VAL A 12 8.63 21.05 -13.03
C VAL A 12 9.67 20.47 -12.06
N SER A 13 10.62 21.28 -11.60
CA SER A 13 11.62 20.85 -10.62
C SER A 13 10.97 20.41 -9.32
N LEU A 14 10.09 21.23 -8.75
CA LEU A 14 9.38 20.91 -7.51
C LEU A 14 8.55 19.62 -7.63
N SER A 15 7.83 19.46 -8.75
CA SER A 15 7.00 18.25 -8.96
C SER A 15 7.88 16.98 -9.04
N ASN A 16 9.04 17.08 -9.69
CA ASN A 16 9.98 15.96 -9.74
C ASN A 16 10.57 15.63 -8.37
N ASP A 17 10.96 16.63 -7.60
CA ASP A 17 11.53 16.45 -6.26
C ASP A 17 10.52 15.78 -5.32
N ILE A 18 9.27 16.25 -5.32
CA ILE A 18 8.18 15.66 -4.54
C ILE A 18 7.93 14.21 -4.97
N ARG A 19 7.83 13.96 -6.29
CA ARG A 19 7.60 12.62 -6.82
C ARG A 19 8.70 11.65 -6.38
N LEU A 20 9.96 12.05 -6.50
CA LEU A 20 11.11 11.22 -6.10
C LEU A 20 11.15 10.98 -4.59
N ALA A 21 10.85 11.99 -3.78
CA ALA A 21 10.78 11.85 -2.32
C ALA A 21 9.68 10.85 -1.92
N CYS A 22 8.47 11.00 -2.47
CA CYS A 22 7.35 10.09 -2.21
C CYS A 22 7.67 8.65 -2.61
N MET A 23 8.29 8.44 -3.79
CA MET A 23 8.69 7.11 -4.26
C MET A 23 9.73 6.48 -3.33
N ARG A 24 10.75 7.23 -2.90
CA ARG A 24 11.79 6.73 -2.00
C ARG A 24 11.22 6.35 -0.63
N ILE A 25 10.39 7.21 -0.04
CA ILE A 25 9.72 6.94 1.24
C ILE A 25 8.85 5.69 1.11
N SER A 26 7.98 5.64 0.12
CA SER A 26 7.07 4.51 -0.13
C SER A 26 7.83 3.19 -0.31
N ARG A 27 8.95 3.21 -1.05
CA ARG A 27 9.80 2.02 -1.22
C ARG A 27 10.41 1.58 0.11
N ARG A 28 11.03 2.51 0.84
CA ARG A 28 11.70 2.20 2.10
C ARG A 28 10.72 1.67 3.15
N VAL A 29 9.57 2.30 3.30
CA VAL A 29 8.49 1.81 4.18
C VAL A 29 8.14 0.36 3.85
N ARG A 30 7.93 0.03 2.58
CA ARG A 30 7.52 -1.31 2.17
C ARG A 30 8.59 -2.40 2.41
N PHE A 31 9.85 -2.06 2.29
CA PHE A 31 10.94 -3.05 2.37
C PHE A 31 11.69 -3.05 3.70
N GLU A 32 11.65 -1.97 4.46
CA GLU A 32 12.41 -1.82 5.69
C GLU A 32 11.57 -1.96 6.96
N SER A 33 10.26 -1.62 6.92
CA SER A 33 9.42 -1.61 8.12
C SER A 33 9.00 -3.01 8.57
N ASP A 34 8.84 -3.92 7.65
CA ASP A 34 8.39 -5.28 7.93
C ASP A 34 8.97 -6.26 6.89
N ARG A 35 9.40 -7.42 7.37
CA ARG A 35 9.93 -8.51 6.54
C ARG A 35 9.07 -9.78 6.60
N GLU A 36 7.91 -9.70 7.25
CA GLU A 36 7.00 -10.84 7.39
C GLU A 36 6.44 -11.29 6.03
N LEU A 37 5.99 -10.30 5.24
CA LEU A 37 5.44 -10.54 3.91
C LEU A 37 6.13 -9.69 2.85
N PRO A 38 6.36 -10.25 1.66
CA PRO A 38 6.70 -9.44 0.50
C PRO A 38 5.62 -8.38 0.22
N PRO A 39 5.98 -7.18 -0.30
CA PRO A 39 5.00 -6.12 -0.57
C PRO A 39 3.82 -6.53 -1.44
N HIS A 40 4.03 -7.41 -2.43
CA HIS A 40 2.95 -7.90 -3.30
C HIS A 40 1.99 -8.85 -2.58
N HIS A 41 2.43 -9.60 -1.57
CA HIS A 41 1.56 -10.39 -0.70
C HIS A 41 0.68 -9.48 0.17
N PHE A 42 1.27 -8.47 0.78
CA PHE A 42 0.52 -7.47 1.56
C PHE A 42 -0.53 -6.76 0.69
N SER A 43 -0.20 -6.41 -0.55
CA SER A 43 -1.14 -5.78 -1.48
C SER A 43 -2.38 -6.65 -1.71
N VAL A 44 -2.19 -7.96 -1.92
CA VAL A 44 -3.31 -8.91 -2.08
C VAL A 44 -4.20 -8.96 -0.84
N LEU A 45 -3.62 -8.97 0.37
CA LEU A 45 -4.42 -8.92 1.61
C LEU A 45 -5.28 -7.65 1.67
N CYS A 46 -4.72 -6.51 1.28
CA CYS A 46 -5.47 -5.24 1.22
C CYS A 46 -6.66 -5.30 0.26
N ARG A 47 -6.51 -5.98 -0.90
CA ARG A 47 -7.60 -6.12 -1.89
C ARG A 47 -8.76 -6.97 -1.40
N LEU A 48 -8.53 -7.78 -0.39
CA LEU A 48 -9.52 -8.70 0.19
C LEU A 48 -10.08 -8.23 1.54
N GLU A 49 -9.74 -7.01 1.97
CA GLU A 49 -10.17 -6.49 3.28
C GLU A 49 -11.69 -6.30 3.36
N GLU A 50 -12.30 -5.80 2.29
CA GLU A 50 -13.72 -5.46 2.25
C GLU A 50 -14.57 -6.46 1.46
N THR A 51 -13.94 -7.32 0.65
CA THR A 51 -14.67 -8.22 -0.24
C THR A 51 -13.83 -9.44 -0.61
N HIS A 52 -14.53 -10.55 -0.93
CA HIS A 52 -13.89 -11.70 -1.56
C HIS A 52 -13.65 -11.45 -3.06
N ARG A 53 -12.66 -12.14 -3.64
CA ARG A 53 -12.31 -12.04 -5.06
C ARG A 53 -11.79 -13.37 -5.58
N THR A 54 -11.90 -13.57 -6.89
CA THR A 54 -11.22 -14.68 -7.58
C THR A 54 -9.75 -14.37 -7.85
N ASN A 55 -8.96 -15.40 -8.18
CA ASN A 55 -7.58 -15.21 -8.62
C ASN A 55 -7.48 -14.34 -9.88
N SER A 56 -8.43 -14.48 -10.80
CA SER A 56 -8.47 -13.69 -12.04
C SER A 56 -8.65 -12.20 -11.75
N GLU A 57 -9.63 -11.85 -10.93
CA GLU A 57 -9.86 -10.46 -10.50
C GLU A 57 -8.64 -9.85 -9.80
N LEU A 58 -8.00 -10.61 -8.91
CA LEU A 58 -6.78 -10.17 -8.23
C LEU A 58 -5.62 -9.97 -9.20
N ALA A 59 -5.43 -10.90 -10.16
CA ALA A 59 -4.40 -10.79 -11.19
C ALA A 59 -4.59 -9.52 -12.05
N ASP A 60 -5.82 -9.22 -12.43
CA ASP A 60 -6.16 -8.01 -13.19
C ASP A 60 -5.90 -6.74 -12.40
N ILE A 61 -6.34 -6.68 -11.14
CA ILE A 61 -6.14 -5.52 -10.26
C ILE A 61 -4.64 -5.26 -10.01
N GLU A 62 -3.88 -6.29 -9.70
CA GLU A 62 -2.45 -6.19 -9.40
C GLU A 62 -1.56 -6.17 -10.66
N ARG A 63 -2.16 -6.33 -11.85
CA ARG A 63 -1.49 -6.35 -13.15
C ARG A 63 -0.34 -7.37 -13.22
N VAL A 64 -0.63 -8.57 -12.78
CA VAL A 64 0.29 -9.71 -12.83
C VAL A 64 -0.35 -10.87 -13.59
N SER A 65 0.45 -11.85 -13.98
CA SER A 65 -0.06 -13.05 -14.65
C SER A 65 -0.88 -13.93 -13.70
N ALA A 66 -1.83 -14.68 -14.24
CA ALA A 66 -2.63 -15.63 -13.48
C ALA A 66 -1.78 -16.68 -12.73
N PRO A 67 -0.72 -17.26 -13.31
CA PRO A 67 0.18 -18.16 -12.57
C PRO A 67 0.90 -17.47 -11.41
N SER A 68 1.35 -16.23 -11.57
CA SER A 68 1.98 -15.46 -10.49
C SER A 68 0.99 -15.20 -9.35
N MET A 69 -0.25 -14.82 -9.67
CA MET A 69 -1.28 -14.60 -8.65
C MET A 69 -1.62 -15.90 -7.91
N LYS A 70 -1.73 -17.03 -8.61
CA LYS A 70 -1.95 -18.33 -7.97
C LYS A 70 -0.86 -18.69 -6.98
N ARG A 71 0.40 -18.41 -7.29
CA ARG A 71 1.53 -18.61 -6.36
C ARG A 71 1.41 -17.74 -5.13
N THR A 72 1.11 -16.47 -5.32
CA THR A 72 0.95 -15.50 -4.22
C THR A 72 -0.20 -15.91 -3.29
N THR A 73 -1.38 -16.17 -3.85
CA THR A 73 -2.56 -16.56 -3.05
C THR A 73 -2.38 -17.95 -2.42
N GLY A 74 -1.74 -18.90 -3.10
CA GLY A 74 -1.39 -20.20 -2.55
C GLY A 74 -0.50 -20.09 -1.30
N ALA A 75 0.55 -19.27 -1.35
CA ALA A 75 1.42 -19.02 -0.22
C ALA A 75 0.67 -18.35 0.95
N LEU A 76 -0.26 -17.45 0.67
CA LEU A 76 -1.08 -16.80 1.70
C LEU A 76 -2.11 -17.74 2.33
N VAL A 77 -2.66 -18.68 1.55
CA VAL A 77 -3.54 -19.74 2.06
C VAL A 77 -2.74 -20.70 2.97
N GLU A 78 -1.54 -21.09 2.57
CA GLU A 78 -0.66 -21.95 3.40
C GLU A 78 -0.30 -21.28 4.73
N ARG A 79 -0.15 -19.97 4.75
CA ARG A 79 0.06 -19.19 5.98
C ARG A 79 -1.20 -19.03 6.84
N GLY A 80 -2.36 -19.43 6.34
CA GLY A 80 -3.65 -19.26 7.03
C GLY A 80 -4.20 -17.83 6.96
N TYR A 81 -3.68 -16.99 6.08
CA TYR A 81 -4.14 -15.59 5.92
C TYR A 81 -5.30 -15.45 4.95
N LEU A 82 -5.43 -16.38 4.02
CA LEU A 82 -6.55 -16.48 3.08
C LEU A 82 -7.26 -17.83 3.22
N ALA A 83 -8.57 -17.82 2.97
CA ALA A 83 -9.42 -18.99 2.82
C ALA A 83 -9.96 -19.08 1.40
N ARG A 84 -10.14 -20.30 0.91
CA ARG A 84 -10.81 -20.60 -0.36
C ARG A 84 -12.24 -21.01 -0.09
N THR A 85 -13.17 -20.50 -0.89
CA THR A 85 -14.58 -20.88 -0.87
C THR A 85 -15.06 -21.07 -2.30
N ASP A 86 -15.67 -22.20 -2.61
CA ASP A 86 -16.27 -22.43 -3.91
C ASP A 86 -17.49 -21.52 -4.10
N ASP A 87 -17.68 -21.03 -5.33
CA ASP A 87 -18.86 -20.27 -5.69
C ASP A 87 -20.07 -21.22 -5.66
N PRO A 88 -21.13 -20.95 -4.86
CA PRO A 88 -22.31 -21.78 -4.80
C PRO A 88 -23.13 -21.77 -6.11
N GLU A 89 -22.95 -20.77 -6.96
CA GLU A 89 -23.64 -20.64 -8.24
C GLU A 89 -22.83 -21.18 -9.42
N ASP A 90 -21.50 -21.12 -9.34
CA ASP A 90 -20.56 -21.65 -10.34
C ASP A 90 -19.40 -22.38 -9.67
N GLY A 91 -19.50 -23.70 -9.53
CA GLY A 91 -18.48 -24.55 -8.92
C GLY A 91 -17.12 -24.55 -9.64
N ARG A 92 -16.96 -23.81 -10.74
CA ARG A 92 -15.68 -23.59 -11.42
C ARG A 92 -14.91 -22.39 -10.86
N GLN A 93 -15.60 -21.50 -10.12
CA GLN A 93 -15.00 -20.33 -9.51
C GLN A 93 -14.65 -20.59 -8.05
N VAL A 94 -13.48 -20.15 -7.64
CA VAL A 94 -13.02 -20.18 -6.26
C VAL A 94 -12.79 -18.76 -5.81
N PHE A 95 -13.50 -18.36 -4.77
CA PHE A 95 -13.30 -17.09 -4.09
C PHE A 95 -12.23 -17.22 -3.02
N LEU A 96 -11.45 -16.16 -2.89
CA LEU A 96 -10.47 -15.96 -1.83
C LEU A 96 -11.00 -14.88 -0.88
N SER A 97 -10.91 -15.12 0.38
CA SER A 97 -11.31 -14.20 1.44
C SER A 97 -10.26 -14.11 2.52
N LEU A 98 -10.23 -12.96 3.19
CA LEU A 98 -9.33 -12.71 4.29
C LEU A 98 -9.79 -13.45 5.54
N THR A 99 -8.89 -14.23 6.16
CA THR A 99 -9.17 -14.89 7.44
C THR A 99 -9.00 -13.92 8.62
N PRO A 100 -9.47 -14.25 9.84
CA PRO A 100 -9.16 -13.47 11.04
C PRO A 100 -7.65 -13.30 11.25
N GLU A 101 -6.85 -14.32 10.97
CA GLU A 101 -5.38 -14.26 11.04
C GLU A 101 -4.78 -13.35 9.98
N GLY A 102 -5.33 -13.35 8.76
CA GLY A 102 -4.96 -12.41 7.70
C GLY A 102 -5.27 -10.96 8.08
N ARG A 103 -6.40 -10.69 8.74
CA ARG A 103 -6.73 -9.36 9.27
C ARG A 103 -5.77 -8.92 10.37
N LYS A 104 -5.36 -9.82 11.25
CA LYS A 104 -4.33 -9.53 12.26
C LYS A 104 -2.98 -9.21 11.60
N ALA A 105 -2.59 -9.96 10.56
CA ALA A 105 -1.37 -9.69 9.81
C ALA A 105 -1.40 -8.30 9.15
N LEU A 106 -2.51 -7.91 8.50
CA LEU A 106 -2.69 -6.57 7.95
C LEU A 106 -2.49 -5.48 9.00
N ARG A 107 -3.14 -5.59 10.15
CA ARG A 107 -3.01 -4.60 11.23
C ARG A 107 -1.58 -4.52 11.77
N ARG A 108 -0.91 -5.66 11.92
CA ARG A 108 0.48 -5.74 12.39
C ARG A 108 1.45 -5.06 11.41
N ILE A 109 1.32 -5.35 10.13
CA ILE A 109 2.18 -4.77 9.09
C ILE A 109 1.94 -3.26 8.96
N ARG A 110 0.67 -2.82 9.01
CA ARG A 110 0.34 -1.38 9.02
C ARG A 110 0.98 -0.68 10.22
N ARG A 111 0.89 -1.24 11.41
CA ARG A 111 1.52 -0.68 12.60
C ARG A 111 3.04 -0.56 12.45
N HIS A 112 3.73 -1.57 11.93
CA HIS A 112 5.17 -1.50 11.67
C HIS A 112 5.52 -0.39 10.67
N ARG A 113 4.69 -0.16 9.66
CA ARG A 113 4.85 0.95 8.72
C ARG A 113 4.67 2.31 9.39
N ASP A 114 3.68 2.44 10.24
CA ASP A 114 3.43 3.66 11.01
C ASP A 114 4.58 3.94 11.99
N GLU A 115 5.07 2.94 12.71
CA GLU A 115 6.22 3.02 13.61
C GLU A 115 7.49 3.45 12.84
N TRP A 116 7.75 2.87 11.67
CA TRP A 116 8.87 3.25 10.81
C TRP A 116 8.83 4.74 10.39
N MET A 117 7.65 5.24 10.07
CA MET A 117 7.45 6.66 9.76
C MET A 117 7.62 7.54 11.00
N LEU A 118 7.02 7.13 12.13
CA LEU A 118 7.05 7.88 13.39
C LEU A 118 8.49 8.11 13.87
N GLU A 119 9.33 7.08 13.91
CA GLU A 119 10.74 7.19 14.29
C GLU A 119 11.48 8.30 13.52
N ARG A 120 11.16 8.46 12.23
CA ARG A 120 11.78 9.49 11.38
C ARG A 120 11.19 10.87 11.62
N PHE A 121 9.91 10.94 11.90
CA PHE A 121 9.23 12.20 12.20
C PHE A 121 9.66 12.76 13.57
N GLU A 122 10.00 11.90 14.50
CA GLU A 122 10.55 12.31 15.81
C GLU A 122 11.91 13.03 15.70
N THR A 123 12.66 12.79 14.64
CA THR A 123 13.94 13.47 14.37
C THR A 123 13.81 14.87 13.76
N LEU A 124 12.61 15.23 13.31
CA LEU A 124 12.33 16.52 12.68
C LEU A 124 12.11 17.62 13.71
N THR A 125 12.36 18.86 13.31
CA THR A 125 12.00 20.03 14.13
C THR A 125 10.49 20.26 14.13
N ASP A 126 10.00 21.08 15.05
CA ASP A 126 8.56 21.41 15.11
C ASP A 126 8.11 22.19 13.86
N GLU A 127 8.97 23.06 13.32
CA GLU A 127 8.71 23.78 12.07
C GLU A 127 8.59 22.83 10.86
N GLU A 128 9.46 21.82 10.78
CA GLU A 128 9.42 20.81 9.73
C GLU A 128 8.17 19.93 9.85
N ARG A 129 7.76 19.56 11.06
CA ARG A 129 6.50 18.82 11.30
C ARG A 129 5.27 19.63 10.89
N ASP A 130 5.22 20.91 11.24
CA ASP A 130 4.13 21.83 10.84
C ASP A 130 4.08 21.96 9.30
N LEU A 131 5.23 22.12 8.66
CA LEU A 131 5.34 22.15 7.20
C LEU A 131 4.79 20.87 6.56
N LEU A 132 5.17 19.71 7.07
CA LEU A 132 4.71 18.42 6.57
C LEU A 132 3.21 18.20 6.82
N GLN A 133 2.68 18.66 7.94
CA GLN A 133 1.24 18.59 8.24
C GLN A 133 0.43 19.36 7.20
N ARG A 134 0.87 20.57 6.84
CA ARG A 134 0.25 21.37 5.78
C ARG A 134 0.45 20.75 4.39
N ALA A 135 1.66 20.27 4.11
CA ALA A 135 1.98 19.62 2.85
C ALA A 135 1.17 18.34 2.61
N ALA A 136 0.89 17.54 3.66
CA ALA A 136 0.11 16.30 3.56
C ALA A 136 -1.28 16.54 2.97
N VAL A 137 -1.95 17.63 3.35
CA VAL A 137 -3.26 18.01 2.80
C VAL A 137 -3.15 18.31 1.29
N VAL A 138 -2.10 19.03 0.89
CA VAL A 138 -1.88 19.37 -0.52
C VAL A 138 -1.50 18.14 -1.34
N LEU A 139 -0.65 17.28 -0.81
CA LEU A 139 -0.24 16.03 -1.47
C LEU A 139 -1.42 15.07 -1.64
N ALA A 140 -2.31 14.94 -0.65
CA ALA A 140 -3.53 14.16 -0.77
C ALA A 140 -4.43 14.68 -1.90
N LYS A 141 -4.55 16.00 -2.05
CA LYS A 141 -5.29 16.63 -3.16
C LYS A 141 -4.66 16.35 -4.52
N VAL A 142 -3.33 16.31 -4.61
CA VAL A 142 -2.62 15.94 -5.86
C VAL A 142 -2.86 14.46 -6.19
N ALA A 143 -2.86 13.58 -5.20
CA ALA A 143 -3.06 12.15 -5.38
C ALA A 143 -4.51 11.75 -5.74
N SER A 144 -5.50 12.62 -5.46
CA SER A 144 -6.93 12.34 -5.70
C SER A 144 -7.43 12.76 -7.10
N LYS A 145 -6.61 13.43 -7.90
CA LYS A 145 -6.93 13.84 -9.29
C LYS A 145 -6.40 12.82 -10.30
#